data_24fbd4d525480bf33b666caf2bdf50a2
#
_entry.id   24fbd4d525480bf33b666caf2bdf50a2
#
_cell.length_a   1.000
_cell.length_b   1.000
_cell.length_c   1.000
_cell.angle_alpha   90.00
_cell.angle_beta   90.00
_cell.angle_gamma   90.00
#
_symmetry.space_group_name_H-M   'P 1'
#
loop_
_entity.id
_entity.type
_entity.pdbx_description
1 polymer ?
#
loop_
_entity_poly.entity_id
_entity_poly.type
_entity_poly.pdbx_seq_one_letter_code
_entity_poly.pdbx_strand_id
1 'polypeptide(L)'
;MKRVLIANRGEIALRVIRACRDHGIESVAVYAEEDRDALHVKSADFAFSLNGVTATQTYLDISKIIAAAKTSGADAVHPGYGFLSERADFAQAVIDAGLIWIGPPPAAISALGDKVSARRIAAKAGAPLVAGTKDPVAGAEEVTAFAKEHGLPVAIKAAFGGGGRGLK
;
A
#
# COMPACT_ATOMS: atom_id res chain seq x y z
N MET A 1 -12.16 17.97 2.68
CA MET A 1 -12.36 16.62 2.14
C MET A 1 -13.83 16.31 2.21
N LYS A 2 -14.47 16.12 1.05
CA LYS A 2 -15.92 15.89 0.95
C LYS A 2 -16.25 14.52 0.37
N ARG A 3 -15.41 14.02 -0.53
CA ARG A 3 -15.60 12.75 -1.22
C ARG A 3 -14.29 12.02 -1.40
N VAL A 4 -14.21 10.78 -0.91
CA VAL A 4 -13.00 9.95 -0.91
C VAL A 4 -13.16 8.79 -1.89
N LEU A 5 -12.27 8.69 -2.89
CA LEU A 5 -12.13 7.47 -3.66
C LEU A 5 -11.25 6.48 -2.88
N ILE A 6 -11.71 5.25 -2.79
CA ILE A 6 -11.01 4.15 -2.10
C ILE A 6 -10.39 3.26 -3.16
N ALA A 7 -9.06 3.39 -3.35
CA ALA A 7 -8.29 2.67 -4.35
C ALA A 7 -7.95 1.25 -3.87
N ASN A 8 -8.96 0.51 -3.44
CA ASN A 8 -8.83 -0.84 -2.92
C ASN A 8 -10.16 -1.60 -3.03
N ARG A 9 -10.21 -2.85 -2.53
CA ARG A 9 -11.38 -3.73 -2.57
C ARG A 9 -11.58 -4.46 -1.24
N GLY A 10 -12.64 -5.25 -1.15
CA GLY A 10 -12.86 -6.19 -0.06
C GLY A 10 -13.07 -5.52 1.29
N GLU A 11 -12.53 -6.13 2.35
CA GLU A 11 -12.78 -5.69 3.72
C GLU A 11 -12.17 -4.32 4.03
N ILE A 12 -10.98 -4.00 3.47
CA ILE A 12 -10.36 -2.70 3.74
C ILE A 12 -11.15 -1.55 3.09
N ALA A 13 -11.66 -1.77 1.87
CA ALA A 13 -12.54 -0.78 1.23
C ALA A 13 -13.81 -0.57 2.06
N LEU A 14 -14.44 -1.64 2.54
CA LEU A 14 -15.60 -1.55 3.40
C LEU A 14 -15.32 -0.83 4.72
N ARG A 15 -14.16 -1.05 5.32
CA ARG A 15 -13.73 -0.38 6.54
C ARG A 15 -13.56 1.13 6.33
N VAL A 16 -12.96 1.54 5.20
CA VAL A 16 -12.82 2.96 4.85
C VAL A 16 -14.18 3.59 4.55
N ILE A 17 -15.08 2.89 3.84
CA ILE A 17 -16.45 3.34 3.58
C ILE A 17 -17.20 3.63 4.89
N ARG A 18 -17.09 2.74 5.87
CA ARG A 18 -17.70 2.95 7.19
C ARG A 18 -17.14 4.19 7.89
N ALA A 19 -15.82 4.35 7.87
CA ALA A 19 -15.19 5.55 8.44
C ALA A 19 -15.64 6.84 7.73
N CYS A 20 -15.75 6.84 6.40
CA CYS A 20 -16.30 7.96 5.65
C CYS A 20 -17.72 8.30 6.10
N ARG A 21 -18.58 7.29 6.21
CA ARG A 21 -19.97 7.46 6.68
C ARG A 21 -20.05 8.06 8.08
N ASP A 22 -19.23 7.56 9.02
CA ASP A 22 -19.19 8.05 10.41
C ASP A 22 -18.77 9.51 10.51
N HIS A 23 -18.02 10.01 9.50
CA HIS A 23 -17.57 11.39 9.40
C HIS A 23 -18.38 12.28 8.43
N GLY A 24 -19.45 11.77 7.86
CA GLY A 24 -20.29 12.51 6.90
C GLY A 24 -19.54 12.81 5.58
N ILE A 25 -18.61 11.94 5.18
CA ILE A 25 -17.82 12.03 3.95
C ILE A 25 -18.38 11.04 2.95
N GLU A 26 -18.59 11.45 1.71
CA GLU A 26 -19.03 10.56 0.64
C GLU A 26 -17.91 9.62 0.22
N SER A 27 -18.25 8.35 0.00
CA SER A 27 -17.36 7.27 -0.39
C SER A 27 -17.54 6.87 -1.85
N VAL A 28 -16.43 6.66 -2.56
CA VAL A 28 -16.40 6.15 -3.93
C VAL A 28 -15.64 4.83 -3.94
N ALA A 29 -16.34 3.74 -4.25
CA ALA A 29 -15.70 2.46 -4.51
C ALA A 29 -15.28 2.35 -5.97
N VAL A 30 -14.18 1.63 -6.22
CA VAL A 30 -13.79 1.16 -7.55
C VAL A 30 -13.83 -0.35 -7.59
N TYR A 31 -14.08 -0.93 -8.77
CA TYR A 31 -14.18 -2.37 -8.89
C TYR A 31 -13.72 -2.92 -10.25
N ALA A 32 -13.11 -4.13 -10.21
CA ALA A 32 -12.96 -4.99 -11.38
C ALA A 32 -14.29 -5.68 -11.68
N GLU A 33 -14.50 -6.16 -12.90
CA GLU A 33 -15.80 -6.73 -13.31
C GLU A 33 -16.27 -7.88 -12.41
N GLU A 34 -15.35 -8.71 -11.92
CA GLU A 34 -15.66 -9.80 -11.00
C GLU A 34 -16.11 -9.33 -9.61
N ASP A 35 -15.77 -8.11 -9.23
CA ASP A 35 -16.12 -7.52 -7.94
C ASP A 35 -17.41 -6.65 -8.02
N ARG A 36 -18.08 -6.57 -9.17
CA ARG A 36 -19.25 -5.71 -9.40
C ARG A 36 -20.32 -5.84 -8.30
N ASP A 37 -20.55 -7.05 -7.83
CA ASP A 37 -21.54 -7.37 -6.80
C ASP A 37 -20.97 -7.48 -5.38
N ALA A 38 -19.70 -7.15 -5.19
CA ALA A 38 -19.01 -7.23 -3.90
C ALA A 38 -19.61 -6.24 -2.89
N LEU A 39 -19.51 -6.59 -1.60
CA LEU A 39 -20.12 -5.82 -0.51
C LEU A 39 -19.61 -4.37 -0.46
N HIS A 40 -18.32 -4.12 -0.73
CA HIS A 40 -17.77 -2.77 -0.72
C HIS A 40 -18.39 -1.90 -1.83
N VAL A 41 -18.69 -2.47 -2.99
CA VAL A 41 -19.35 -1.77 -4.11
C VAL A 41 -20.77 -1.36 -3.72
N LYS A 42 -21.53 -2.29 -3.12
CA LYS A 42 -22.91 -2.06 -2.66
C LYS A 42 -23.03 -1.13 -1.46
N SER A 43 -21.95 -0.96 -0.70
CA SER A 43 -21.92 -0.19 0.55
C SER A 43 -21.46 1.25 0.37
N ALA A 44 -20.80 1.58 -0.72
CA ALA A 44 -20.32 2.92 -1.03
C ALA A 44 -21.46 3.82 -1.56
N ASP A 45 -21.30 5.13 -1.42
CA ASP A 45 -22.25 6.11 -1.96
C ASP A 45 -22.23 6.13 -3.50
N PHE A 46 -21.04 5.93 -4.08
CA PHE A 46 -20.80 5.83 -5.52
C PHE A 46 -19.88 4.65 -5.83
N ALA A 47 -20.01 4.08 -7.03
CA ALA A 47 -19.15 2.99 -7.49
C ALA A 47 -18.81 3.13 -8.97
N PHE A 48 -17.54 2.90 -9.32
CA PHE A 48 -17.02 3.04 -10.68
C PHE A 48 -16.28 1.77 -11.12
N SER A 49 -16.65 1.25 -12.30
CA SER A 49 -15.92 0.17 -12.93
C SER A 49 -14.55 0.64 -13.41
N LEU A 50 -13.53 -0.16 -13.17
CA LEU A 50 -12.19 0.03 -13.73
C LEU A 50 -12.02 -0.64 -15.11
N ASN A 51 -13.09 -1.21 -15.67
CA ASN A 51 -13.14 -1.84 -16.99
C ASN A 51 -11.99 -2.85 -17.19
N GLY A 52 -12.06 -3.96 -16.51
CA GLY A 52 -11.09 -5.06 -16.57
C GLY A 52 -11.37 -6.12 -15.52
N VAL A 53 -10.65 -7.23 -15.64
CA VAL A 53 -10.86 -8.42 -14.79
C VAL A 53 -9.69 -8.58 -13.82
N THR A 54 -8.44 -8.53 -14.32
CA THR A 54 -7.26 -8.77 -13.49
C THR A 54 -6.88 -7.53 -12.67
N ALA A 55 -6.18 -7.74 -11.54
CA ALA A 55 -5.68 -6.63 -10.73
C ALA A 55 -4.76 -5.68 -11.51
N THR A 56 -3.95 -6.21 -12.44
CA THR A 56 -3.05 -5.41 -13.28
C THR A 56 -3.83 -4.50 -14.22
N GLN A 57 -4.98 -4.95 -14.71
CA GLN A 57 -5.85 -4.17 -15.58
C GLN A 57 -6.72 -3.16 -14.83
N THR A 58 -6.79 -3.24 -13.51
CA THR A 58 -7.75 -2.52 -12.67
C THR A 58 -7.07 -1.84 -11.47
N TYR A 59 -7.03 -2.48 -10.32
CA TYR A 59 -6.56 -1.92 -9.05
C TYR A 59 -5.08 -1.52 -9.04
N LEU A 60 -4.26 -2.02 -9.99
CA LEU A 60 -2.86 -1.66 -10.15
C LEU A 60 -2.62 -0.67 -11.31
N ASP A 61 -3.68 -0.22 -11.98
CA ASP A 61 -3.61 0.79 -13.04
C ASP A 61 -3.85 2.19 -12.45
N ILE A 62 -2.75 2.91 -12.25
CA ILE A 62 -2.76 4.27 -11.68
C ILE A 62 -3.64 5.21 -12.51
N SER A 63 -3.56 5.12 -13.84
CA SER A 63 -4.30 6.00 -14.74
C SER A 63 -5.81 5.82 -14.60
N LYS A 64 -6.28 4.59 -14.48
CA LYS A 64 -7.70 4.27 -14.28
C LYS A 64 -8.21 4.75 -12.92
N ILE A 65 -7.41 4.59 -11.87
CA ILE A 65 -7.77 5.09 -10.53
C ILE A 65 -7.89 6.62 -10.54
N ILE A 66 -6.94 7.33 -11.13
CA ILE A 66 -6.99 8.79 -11.25
C ILE A 66 -8.18 9.25 -12.10
N ALA A 67 -8.45 8.56 -13.22
CA ALA A 67 -9.61 8.86 -14.06
C ALA A 67 -10.92 8.67 -13.30
N ALA A 68 -11.07 7.58 -12.55
CA ALA A 68 -12.23 7.32 -11.71
C ALA A 68 -12.40 8.40 -10.63
N ALA A 69 -11.30 8.84 -9.99
CA ALA A 69 -11.33 9.91 -8.99
C ALA A 69 -11.84 11.22 -9.59
N LYS A 70 -11.33 11.61 -10.74
CA LYS A 70 -11.77 12.83 -11.44
C LYS A 70 -13.24 12.73 -11.90
N THR A 71 -13.63 11.61 -12.50
CA THR A 71 -15.00 11.41 -13.01
C THR A 71 -16.03 11.35 -11.88
N SER A 72 -15.67 10.78 -10.73
CA SER A 72 -16.55 10.73 -9.56
C SER A 72 -16.64 12.05 -8.80
N GLY A 73 -15.79 13.03 -9.11
CA GLY A 73 -15.67 14.27 -8.35
C GLY A 73 -15.09 14.07 -6.95
N ALA A 74 -14.32 13.00 -6.74
CA ALA A 74 -13.58 12.80 -5.50
C ALA A 74 -12.51 13.90 -5.34
N ASP A 75 -12.34 14.39 -4.12
CA ASP A 75 -11.32 15.37 -3.76
C ASP A 75 -10.14 14.72 -3.01
N ALA A 76 -10.27 13.44 -2.65
CA ALA A 76 -9.23 12.67 -1.95
C ALA A 76 -9.19 11.20 -2.40
N VAL A 77 -8.01 10.57 -2.22
CA VAL A 77 -7.80 9.14 -2.51
C VAL A 77 -7.20 8.45 -1.30
N HIS A 78 -7.86 7.36 -0.85
CA HIS A 78 -7.38 6.46 0.19
C HIS A 78 -6.91 5.15 -0.45
N PRO A 79 -5.64 4.77 -0.33
CA PRO A 79 -5.11 3.56 -0.99
C PRO A 79 -5.44 2.23 -0.27
N GLY A 80 -5.93 2.28 0.97
CA GLY A 80 -6.03 1.11 1.81
C GLY A 80 -4.64 0.55 2.17
N TYR A 81 -4.48 -0.76 2.07
CA TYR A 81 -3.19 -1.46 2.16
C TYR A 81 -3.03 -2.45 1.00
N GLY A 82 -1.78 -2.86 0.69
CA GLY A 82 -1.49 -3.64 -0.52
C GLY A 82 -1.73 -2.85 -1.79
N PHE A 83 -1.85 -3.51 -2.92
CA PHE A 83 -2.00 -2.90 -4.25
C PHE A 83 -1.02 -1.72 -4.46
N LEU A 84 -1.55 -0.52 -4.59
CA LEU A 84 -0.77 0.71 -4.84
C LEU A 84 -0.37 1.47 -3.57
N SER A 85 -0.75 1.00 -2.37
CA SER A 85 -0.53 1.74 -1.12
C SER A 85 0.94 2.01 -0.78
N GLU A 86 1.84 1.13 -1.25
CA GLU A 86 3.29 1.23 -1.03
C GLU A 86 4.03 1.75 -2.29
N ARG A 87 3.29 2.33 -3.25
CA ARG A 87 3.81 2.88 -4.48
C ARG A 87 3.93 4.40 -4.39
N ALA A 88 5.16 4.90 -4.29
CA ALA A 88 5.45 6.34 -4.22
C ALA A 88 4.99 7.09 -5.49
N ASP A 89 5.10 6.45 -6.66
CA ASP A 89 4.63 7.00 -7.93
C ASP A 89 3.10 7.16 -7.97
N PHE A 90 2.36 6.26 -7.34
CA PHE A 90 0.90 6.43 -7.19
C PHE A 90 0.55 7.60 -6.27
N ALA A 91 1.20 7.68 -5.11
CA ALA A 91 0.98 8.81 -4.20
C ALA A 91 1.30 10.16 -4.88
N GLN A 92 2.39 10.21 -5.66
CA GLN A 92 2.76 11.39 -6.42
C GLN A 92 1.71 11.70 -7.51
N ALA A 93 1.25 10.68 -8.26
CA ALA A 93 0.24 10.87 -9.30
C ALA A 93 -1.09 11.41 -8.76
N VAL A 94 -1.50 11.01 -7.56
CA VAL A 94 -2.67 11.56 -6.87
C VAL A 94 -2.47 13.04 -6.56
N ILE A 95 -1.31 13.41 -6.02
CA ILE A 95 -0.95 14.79 -5.68
C ILE A 95 -0.88 15.66 -6.95
N ASP A 96 -0.22 15.18 -8.00
CA ASP A 96 -0.09 15.87 -9.28
C ASP A 96 -1.44 16.07 -10.00
N ALA A 97 -2.40 15.17 -9.72
CA ALA A 97 -3.78 15.31 -10.20
C ALA A 97 -4.60 16.37 -9.44
N GLY A 98 -4.02 17.03 -8.42
CA GLY A 98 -4.69 18.01 -7.57
C GLY A 98 -5.59 17.39 -6.50
N LEU A 99 -5.43 16.10 -6.21
CA LEU A 99 -6.21 15.36 -5.23
C LEU A 99 -5.46 15.25 -3.89
N ILE A 100 -6.20 15.15 -2.81
CA ILE A 100 -5.63 14.90 -1.48
C ILE A 100 -5.22 13.42 -1.40
N TRP A 101 -3.94 13.17 -1.17
CA TRP A 101 -3.43 11.84 -0.86
C TRP A 101 -3.60 11.53 0.63
N ILE A 102 -4.32 10.45 0.95
CA ILE A 102 -4.51 10.00 2.35
C ILE A 102 -3.48 8.90 2.62
N GLY A 103 -2.32 9.32 3.08
CA GLY A 103 -1.19 8.41 3.34
C GLY A 103 0.11 9.17 3.62
N PRO A 104 1.23 8.44 3.80
CA PRO A 104 2.53 9.05 4.01
C PRO A 104 3.02 9.75 2.73
N PRO A 105 3.88 10.77 2.82
CA PRO A 105 4.44 11.43 1.64
C PRO A 105 5.18 10.45 0.73
N PRO A 106 5.21 10.66 -0.62
CA PRO A 106 5.92 9.79 -1.56
C PRO A 106 7.37 9.50 -1.16
N ALA A 107 8.08 10.51 -0.65
CA ALA A 107 9.46 10.35 -0.17
C ALA A 107 9.56 9.37 1.01
N ALA A 108 8.61 9.37 1.94
CA ALA A 108 8.58 8.43 3.04
C ALA A 108 8.26 7.00 2.58
N ILE A 109 7.34 6.85 1.61
CA ILE A 109 7.04 5.55 0.99
C ILE A 109 8.31 4.97 0.36
N SER A 110 9.03 5.77 -0.44
CA SER A 110 10.29 5.34 -1.08
C SER A 110 11.36 4.99 -0.05
N ALA A 111 11.55 5.81 0.97
CA ALA A 111 12.59 5.62 1.98
C ALA A 111 12.37 4.38 2.86
N LEU A 112 11.10 4.04 3.16
CA LEU A 112 10.72 2.92 4.01
C LEU A 112 10.38 1.65 3.21
N GLY A 113 10.20 1.74 1.90
CA GLY A 113 9.92 0.61 1.02
C GLY A 113 11.10 -0.34 0.84
N ASP A 114 12.33 0.16 0.94
CA ASP A 114 13.54 -0.66 0.99
C ASP A 114 13.88 -1.05 2.44
N LYS A 115 13.95 -2.37 2.70
CA LYS A 115 14.16 -2.90 4.05
C LYS A 115 15.49 -2.49 4.68
N VAL A 116 16.56 -2.35 3.87
CA VAL A 116 17.88 -1.94 4.34
C VAL A 116 17.85 -0.46 4.73
N SER A 117 17.30 0.39 3.88
CA SER A 117 17.13 1.81 4.14
C SER A 117 16.21 2.05 5.36
N ALA A 118 15.10 1.31 5.46
CA ALA A 118 14.20 1.41 6.60
C ALA A 118 14.89 1.07 7.93
N ARG A 119 15.74 0.03 7.97
CA ARG A 119 16.52 -0.31 9.17
C ARG A 119 17.55 0.78 9.52
N ARG A 120 18.23 1.36 8.53
CA ARG A 120 19.18 2.47 8.75
C ARG A 120 18.47 3.71 9.32
N ILE A 121 17.29 4.04 8.79
CA ILE A 121 16.45 5.14 9.29
C ILE A 121 16.01 4.87 10.71
N ALA A 122 15.50 3.66 11.01
CA ALA A 122 15.06 3.28 12.33
C ALA A 122 16.21 3.31 13.36
N ALA A 123 17.39 2.80 13.00
CA ALA A 123 18.59 2.86 13.84
C ALA A 123 19.01 4.31 14.14
N LYS A 124 18.98 5.18 13.12
CA LYS A 124 19.30 6.62 13.28
C LYS A 124 18.30 7.35 14.18
N ALA A 125 17.04 6.92 14.15
CA ALA A 125 15.96 7.46 14.99
C ALA A 125 15.96 6.88 16.40
N GLY A 126 16.86 5.94 16.75
CA GLY A 126 16.89 5.30 18.05
C GLY A 126 15.73 4.31 18.27
N ALA A 127 15.05 3.87 17.21
CA ALA A 127 13.98 2.89 17.35
C ALA A 127 14.52 1.50 17.74
N PRO A 128 13.84 0.74 18.61
CA PRO A 128 14.26 -0.60 18.95
C PRO A 128 14.20 -1.51 17.72
N LEU A 129 15.32 -2.19 17.44
CA LEU A 129 15.45 -3.10 16.29
C LEU A 129 15.83 -4.50 16.79
N VAL A 130 15.20 -5.50 16.19
CA VAL A 130 15.69 -6.88 16.30
C VAL A 130 17.06 -6.98 15.62
N ALA A 131 17.97 -7.80 16.15
CA ALA A 131 19.28 -8.05 15.52
C ALA A 131 19.13 -8.40 14.02
N GLY A 132 20.02 -7.91 13.21
CA GLY A 132 20.00 -8.13 11.75
C GLY A 132 21.19 -7.48 11.07
N THR A 133 21.57 -8.01 9.92
CA THR A 133 22.69 -7.50 9.14
C THR A 133 22.44 -6.07 8.66
N LYS A 134 23.51 -5.26 8.59
CA LYS A 134 23.44 -3.87 8.09
C LYS A 134 23.25 -3.82 6.58
N ASP A 135 23.81 -4.80 5.89
CA ASP A 135 23.82 -4.93 4.43
C ASP A 135 23.30 -6.33 4.04
N PRO A 136 22.86 -6.50 2.79
CA PRO A 136 22.48 -7.81 2.28
C PRO A 136 23.63 -8.80 2.43
N VAL A 137 23.33 -10.03 2.87
CA VAL A 137 24.34 -11.09 3.00
C VAL A 137 24.71 -11.65 1.63
N ALA A 138 26.01 -11.89 1.42
CA ALA A 138 26.53 -12.41 0.16
C ALA A 138 26.41 -13.95 0.06
N GLY A 139 26.29 -14.66 1.19
CA GLY A 139 26.24 -16.12 1.17
C GLY A 139 26.00 -16.77 2.53
N ALA A 140 26.04 -18.11 2.52
CA ALA A 140 25.75 -18.95 3.69
C ALA A 140 26.75 -18.75 4.85
N GLU A 141 27.97 -18.38 4.57
CA GLU A 141 29.02 -18.17 5.59
C GLU A 141 28.66 -16.99 6.50
N GLU A 142 28.19 -15.89 5.92
CA GLU A 142 27.75 -14.70 6.68
C GLU A 142 26.50 -15.01 7.52
N VAL A 143 25.56 -15.80 6.98
CA VAL A 143 24.38 -16.27 7.73
C VAL A 143 24.81 -17.14 8.91
N THR A 144 25.78 -18.04 8.70
CA THR A 144 26.31 -18.91 9.74
C THR A 144 27.02 -18.10 10.83
N ALA A 145 27.80 -17.11 10.46
CA ALA A 145 28.48 -16.21 11.40
C ALA A 145 27.47 -15.42 12.23
N PHE A 146 26.45 -14.87 11.59
CA PHE A 146 25.36 -14.17 12.25
C PHE A 146 24.60 -15.07 13.24
N ALA A 147 24.30 -16.31 12.84
CA ALA A 147 23.62 -17.28 13.72
C ALA A 147 24.48 -17.68 14.94
N LYS A 148 25.80 -17.77 14.79
CA LYS A 148 26.72 -18.02 15.92
C LYS A 148 26.75 -16.86 16.91
N GLU A 149 26.67 -15.63 16.42
CA GLU A 149 26.72 -14.43 17.26
C GLU A 149 25.40 -14.17 17.98
N HIS A 150 24.27 -14.33 17.28
CA HIS A 150 22.95 -13.93 17.78
C HIS A 150 22.03 -15.08 18.16
N GLY A 151 22.42 -16.34 17.89
CA GLY A 151 21.62 -17.53 18.16
C GLY A 151 20.63 -17.88 17.06
N LEU A 152 19.95 -19.02 17.25
CA LEU A 152 18.88 -19.53 16.39
C LEU A 152 17.53 -19.34 17.09
N PRO A 153 16.41 -19.20 16.31
CA PRO A 153 16.33 -19.25 14.84
C PRO A 153 16.71 -17.92 14.16
N VAL A 154 17.22 -18.00 12.94
CA VAL A 154 17.45 -16.85 12.07
C VAL A 154 16.51 -16.87 10.87
N ALA A 155 16.07 -15.70 10.40
CA ALA A 155 15.23 -15.57 9.23
C ALA A 155 15.98 -14.84 8.10
N ILE A 156 16.01 -15.44 6.91
CA ILE A 156 16.57 -14.82 5.71
C ILE A 156 15.42 -14.21 4.91
N LYS A 157 15.54 -12.92 4.59
CA LYS A 157 14.55 -12.18 3.82
C LYS A 157 15.15 -11.65 2.54
N ALA A 158 14.42 -11.76 1.42
CA ALA A 158 14.79 -11.06 0.20
C ALA A 158 14.83 -9.55 0.44
N ALA A 159 15.79 -8.85 -0.16
CA ALA A 159 15.94 -7.39 -0.06
C ALA A 159 14.67 -6.67 -0.56
N PHE A 160 14.11 -7.16 -1.66
CA PHE A 160 12.87 -6.66 -2.25
C PHE A 160 11.74 -7.69 -2.11
N GLY A 161 10.53 -7.23 -1.78
CA GLY A 161 9.34 -8.06 -1.63
C GLY A 161 8.62 -7.81 -0.30
N GLY A 162 7.29 -7.90 -0.33
CA GLY A 162 6.38 -7.73 0.82
C GLY A 162 5.62 -9.02 1.15
N GLY A 163 4.88 -9.02 2.29
CA GLY A 163 3.95 -10.09 2.63
C GLY A 163 4.57 -11.47 2.87
N GLY A 164 5.81 -11.56 3.33
CA GLY A 164 6.49 -12.85 3.60
C GLY A 164 7.03 -13.57 2.37
N ARG A 165 6.87 -13.02 1.17
CA ARG A 165 7.46 -13.58 -0.04
C ARG A 165 9.00 -13.47 0.05
N GLY A 166 9.70 -14.61 -0.15
CA GLY A 166 11.16 -14.68 -0.02
C GLY A 166 11.67 -14.70 1.42
N LEU A 167 10.83 -15.10 2.39
CA LEU A 167 11.24 -15.45 3.75
C LEU A 167 11.61 -16.94 3.79
N LYS A 168 12.78 -17.27 4.34
CA LYS A 168 13.24 -18.63 4.61
C LYS A 168 13.84 -18.70 6.00
#